data_c019550a7dafa952c485f8bed24df220
#
_entry.id   c019550a7dafa952c485f8bed24df220
#
_cell.length_a   1.000
_cell.length_b   1.000
_cell.length_c   1.000
_cell.angle_alpha   90.00
_cell.angle_beta   90.00
_cell.angle_gamma   90.00
#
_symmetry.space_group_name_H-M   'P 1'
#
loop_
_entity.id
_entity.type
_entity.pdbx_description
1 polymer ?
#
loop_
_entity_poly.entity_id
_entity_poly.type
_entity_poly.pdbx_seq_one_letter_code
_entity_poly.pdbx_strand_id
1 'polypeptide(L)'
;NFLKELYDPSSASYRHFLTVEEFTSRFGASQDDYDAVVAFAKASGLKVVGTSRNRMNVSVTGSVASVEKAFHVTMNVYQHPTENRTFYAPDREPTADLAVQLWHVAGLDNYSIPRPLYRHTASKVKPPASIGSCPEESFCGSDMRAAYYGGTTLTGAGQSLGLLEYAGTDLADLSTYFKNAGQTNNVPISLVSTDGTSTSCVYPNCDDTEQTIDMTQAIGMAPGMASLVMYVGSSDSAIFNAMATAKPLNAQLSSSWYWNPADPNTDDPYFKEFAAQGQNLFDAAGDHGKWGASIWPADDAYLVSVGGTDLETASAGGPWSSETAWSDGGGGISPNKIPIPSWQVATAAGCSNCSQVYRNAPDVSANSNFTFYVCADQKACTANEYGGTSFAAPMWAGYLALANQQAVANGSPTLGFINPALYLIGLSSSYDADFHDITSGSNGYPATVGYDLATGWGSPNGSALINALVGTGSTGPAVTLTPTSLKWSKFAVGVTSAAKKVTLTNTGSATLVIATVTVSGDFALETVKQTKKITPCVNGSSIAAGGSCIIKVTFTPTQTGVRTGDVTFTDNAPNTPQEVSLTGTGK
;
A
#
# COMPACT_ATOMS: atom_id res chain seq x y z
N ASN A 1 13.47 -8.55 6.69
CA ASN A 1 14.06 -8.97 5.41
C ASN A 1 13.02 -9.51 4.41
N PHE A 2 12.04 -10.32 4.87
CA PHE A 2 11.04 -10.94 3.98
C PHE A 2 10.29 -9.92 3.10
N LEU A 3 9.70 -8.86 3.65
CA LEU A 3 8.99 -7.83 2.86
C LEU A 3 9.91 -7.11 1.88
N LYS A 4 11.18 -6.86 2.26
CA LYS A 4 12.15 -6.28 1.34
C LYS A 4 12.39 -7.17 0.11
N GLU A 5 12.56 -8.48 0.31
CA GLU A 5 12.72 -9.43 -0.79
C GLU A 5 11.44 -9.58 -1.63
N LEU A 6 10.26 -9.51 -0.98
CA LEU A 6 8.96 -9.64 -1.63
C LEU A 6 8.66 -8.49 -2.62
N TYR A 7 9.20 -7.31 -2.36
CA TYR A 7 9.00 -6.10 -3.17
C TYR A 7 10.24 -5.65 -3.94
N ASP A 8 11.31 -6.45 -3.94
CA ASP A 8 12.51 -6.23 -4.76
C ASP A 8 12.35 -6.95 -6.10
N PRO A 9 12.25 -6.22 -7.24
CA PRO A 9 12.12 -6.84 -8.57
C PRO A 9 13.26 -7.79 -8.95
N SER A 10 14.43 -7.67 -8.30
CA SER A 10 15.59 -8.56 -8.52
C SER A 10 15.52 -9.86 -7.71
N SER A 11 14.61 -9.95 -6.74
CA SER A 11 14.45 -11.10 -5.86
C SER A 11 13.70 -12.25 -6.54
N ALA A 12 14.14 -13.48 -6.28
CA ALA A 12 13.38 -14.66 -6.68
C ALA A 12 12.01 -14.79 -5.99
N SER A 13 11.81 -14.06 -4.87
CA SER A 13 10.55 -14.00 -4.12
C SER A 13 9.66 -12.84 -4.55
N TYR A 14 10.03 -12.08 -5.59
CA TYR A 14 9.28 -10.89 -6.01
C TYR A 14 7.81 -11.22 -6.29
N ARG A 15 6.91 -10.55 -5.56
CA ARG A 15 5.45 -10.72 -5.63
C ARG A 15 4.96 -12.18 -5.43
N HIS A 16 5.74 -13.03 -4.74
CA HIS A 16 5.27 -14.32 -4.28
C HIS A 16 4.57 -14.17 -2.92
N PHE A 17 3.38 -13.58 -2.96
CA PHE A 17 2.59 -13.27 -1.78
C PHE A 17 2.19 -14.52 -1.01
N LEU A 18 2.07 -14.37 0.31
CA LEU A 18 1.66 -15.46 1.20
C LEU A 18 0.12 -15.58 1.21
N THR A 19 -0.35 -16.79 1.27
CA THR A 19 -1.71 -17.06 1.74
C THR A 19 -1.82 -16.79 3.24
N VAL A 20 -3.04 -16.64 3.75
CA VAL A 20 -3.27 -16.48 5.21
C VAL A 20 -2.66 -17.64 5.99
N GLU A 21 -2.77 -18.87 5.47
CA GLU A 21 -2.22 -20.08 6.08
C GLU A 21 -0.69 -20.07 6.11
N GLU A 22 -0.04 -19.62 5.03
CA GLU A 22 1.43 -19.49 4.97
C GLU A 22 1.92 -18.37 5.88
N PHE A 23 1.22 -17.23 5.92
CA PHE A 23 1.53 -16.15 6.87
C PHE A 23 1.42 -16.65 8.30
N THR A 24 0.31 -17.29 8.64
CA THR A 24 0.07 -17.86 9.97
C THR A 24 1.15 -18.86 10.38
N SER A 25 1.59 -19.70 9.44
CA SER A 25 2.64 -20.70 9.69
C SER A 25 4.01 -20.07 9.96
N ARG A 26 4.31 -18.92 9.34
CA ARG A 26 5.63 -18.26 9.44
C ARG A 26 5.71 -17.23 10.57
N PHE A 27 4.63 -16.51 10.81
CA PHE A 27 4.61 -15.29 11.63
C PHE A 27 3.54 -15.30 12.71
N GLY A 28 2.48 -16.10 12.57
CA GLY A 28 1.43 -16.23 13.58
C GLY A 28 1.90 -16.94 14.85
N ALA A 29 1.17 -16.75 15.95
CA ALA A 29 1.38 -17.48 17.18
C ALA A 29 1.34 -19.00 16.95
N SER A 30 2.05 -19.79 17.78
CA SER A 30 1.91 -21.24 17.74
C SER A 30 0.46 -21.65 18.09
N GLN A 31 0.02 -22.81 17.64
CA GLN A 31 -1.31 -23.28 17.98
C GLN A 31 -1.46 -23.45 19.50
N ASP A 32 -0.43 -23.97 20.16
CA ASP A 32 -0.43 -24.19 21.61
C ASP A 32 -0.53 -22.87 22.39
N ASP A 33 0.21 -21.81 21.95
CA ASP A 33 0.13 -20.51 22.57
C ASP A 33 -1.25 -19.87 22.36
N TYR A 34 -1.80 -19.99 21.15
CA TYR A 34 -3.12 -19.48 20.84
C TYR A 34 -4.21 -20.17 21.65
N ASP A 35 -4.14 -21.49 21.77
CA ASP A 35 -5.08 -22.29 22.58
C ASP A 35 -4.94 -21.96 24.08
N ALA A 36 -3.73 -21.66 24.56
CA ALA A 36 -3.50 -21.20 25.93
C ALA A 36 -4.19 -19.86 26.21
N VAL A 37 -4.15 -18.91 25.27
CA VAL A 37 -4.88 -17.62 25.39
C VAL A 37 -6.39 -17.85 25.42
N VAL A 38 -6.93 -18.71 24.55
CA VAL A 38 -8.35 -19.08 24.55
C VAL A 38 -8.76 -19.74 25.86
N ALA A 39 -7.93 -20.64 26.40
CA ALA A 39 -8.18 -21.31 27.68
C ALA A 39 -8.15 -20.33 28.86
N PHE A 40 -7.17 -19.42 28.89
CA PHE A 40 -7.07 -18.34 29.87
C PHE A 40 -8.32 -17.47 29.88
N ALA A 41 -8.79 -17.00 28.72
CA ALA A 41 -9.99 -16.19 28.63
C ALA A 41 -11.22 -16.91 29.25
N LYS A 42 -11.43 -18.19 28.92
CA LYS A 42 -12.51 -18.99 29.47
C LYS A 42 -12.40 -19.21 30.99
N ALA A 43 -11.17 -19.50 31.48
CA ALA A 43 -10.90 -19.70 32.90
C ALA A 43 -11.10 -18.41 33.72
N SER A 44 -10.88 -17.25 33.12
CA SER A 44 -11.10 -15.94 33.71
C SER A 44 -12.56 -15.49 33.68
N GLY A 45 -13.46 -16.30 33.16
CA GLY A 45 -14.90 -15.99 33.09
C GLY A 45 -15.26 -15.08 31.91
N LEU A 46 -14.36 -14.94 30.91
CA LEU A 46 -14.62 -14.24 29.67
C LEU A 46 -15.19 -15.21 28.62
N LYS A 47 -16.15 -14.74 27.84
CA LYS A 47 -16.70 -15.50 26.71
C LYS A 47 -15.89 -15.18 25.45
N VAL A 48 -15.30 -16.18 24.83
CA VAL A 48 -14.69 -16.04 23.50
C VAL A 48 -15.80 -15.88 22.46
N VAL A 49 -15.81 -14.77 21.76
CA VAL A 49 -16.81 -14.42 20.74
C VAL A 49 -16.24 -14.46 19.33
N GLY A 50 -14.90 -14.46 19.19
CA GLY A 50 -14.21 -14.58 17.91
C GLY A 50 -12.81 -15.17 18.07
N THR A 51 -12.39 -15.91 17.05
CA THR A 51 -11.04 -16.42 16.86
C THR A 51 -10.59 -16.11 15.44
N SER A 52 -9.31 -15.89 15.21
CA SER A 52 -8.78 -15.54 13.88
C SER A 52 -8.00 -16.67 13.23
N ARG A 53 -8.09 -16.77 11.90
CA ARG A 53 -7.37 -17.77 11.09
C ARG A 53 -5.86 -17.58 11.14
N ASN A 54 -5.41 -16.34 11.23
CA ASN A 54 -3.99 -15.98 11.32
C ASN A 54 -3.42 -16.11 12.74
N ARG A 55 -4.25 -16.48 13.73
CA ARG A 55 -3.89 -16.59 15.15
C ARG A 55 -3.31 -15.29 15.74
N MET A 56 -3.69 -14.14 15.20
CA MET A 56 -3.25 -12.82 15.66
C MET A 56 -4.20 -12.23 16.71
N ASN A 57 -5.48 -12.65 16.72
CA ASN A 57 -6.52 -12.05 17.55
C ASN A 57 -7.44 -13.10 18.19
N VAL A 58 -7.81 -12.86 19.45
CA VAL A 58 -8.91 -13.56 20.16
C VAL A 58 -9.85 -12.50 20.71
N SER A 59 -11.09 -12.46 20.19
CA SER A 59 -12.12 -11.54 20.66
C SER A 59 -12.87 -12.14 21.84
N VAL A 60 -12.98 -11.36 22.92
CA VAL A 60 -13.65 -11.80 24.17
C VAL A 60 -14.66 -10.76 24.63
N THR A 61 -15.68 -11.20 25.35
CA THR A 61 -16.63 -10.33 26.04
C THR A 61 -16.87 -10.84 27.47
N GLY A 62 -17.16 -9.92 28.37
CA GLY A 62 -17.42 -10.29 29.78
C GLY A 62 -17.92 -9.11 30.58
N SER A 63 -18.25 -9.37 31.85
CA SER A 63 -18.55 -8.29 32.80
C SER A 63 -17.28 -7.52 33.15
N VAL A 64 -17.43 -6.24 33.54
CA VAL A 64 -16.31 -5.43 34.05
C VAL A 64 -15.55 -6.20 35.14
N ALA A 65 -16.25 -6.82 36.11
CA ALA A 65 -15.61 -7.60 37.16
C ALA A 65 -14.78 -8.78 36.64
N SER A 66 -15.20 -9.43 35.53
CA SER A 66 -14.41 -10.48 34.88
C SER A 66 -13.16 -9.94 34.21
N VAL A 67 -13.27 -8.79 33.55
CA VAL A 67 -12.15 -8.08 32.90
C VAL A 67 -11.13 -7.63 33.96
N GLU A 68 -11.59 -6.98 35.03
CA GLU A 68 -10.72 -6.51 36.12
C GLU A 68 -9.94 -7.66 36.76
N LYS A 69 -10.64 -8.80 36.99
CA LYS A 69 -10.00 -10.00 37.51
C LYS A 69 -9.00 -10.63 36.54
N ALA A 70 -9.35 -10.70 35.25
CA ALA A 70 -8.51 -11.32 34.23
C ALA A 70 -7.21 -10.57 34.00
N PHE A 71 -7.29 -9.25 34.02
CA PHE A 71 -6.17 -8.37 33.63
C PHE A 71 -5.58 -7.56 34.80
N HIS A 72 -5.99 -7.83 36.03
CA HIS A 72 -5.49 -7.19 37.27
C HIS A 72 -5.59 -5.66 37.25
N VAL A 73 -6.66 -5.12 36.72
CA VAL A 73 -6.96 -3.71 36.60
C VAL A 73 -8.21 -3.32 37.37
N THR A 74 -8.43 -2.03 37.56
CA THR A 74 -9.71 -1.46 37.98
C THR A 74 -10.21 -0.53 36.87
N MET A 75 -11.39 -0.81 36.36
CA MET A 75 -12.00 0.02 35.32
C MET A 75 -12.65 1.25 35.91
N ASN A 76 -12.31 2.42 35.43
CA ASN A 76 -12.83 3.70 35.89
C ASN A 76 -13.40 4.52 34.74
N VAL A 77 -14.22 5.50 35.09
CA VAL A 77 -14.72 6.51 34.17
C VAL A 77 -14.04 7.84 34.50
N TYR A 78 -13.43 8.46 33.50
CA TYR A 78 -12.69 9.68 33.62
C TYR A 78 -13.33 10.81 32.77
N GLN A 79 -13.11 12.07 33.14
CA GLN A 79 -13.41 13.20 32.27
C GLN A 79 -12.33 13.31 31.20
N HIS A 80 -12.71 13.39 29.92
CA HIS A 80 -11.74 13.60 28.85
C HIS A 80 -11.08 14.99 28.97
N PRO A 81 -9.73 15.09 28.82
CA PRO A 81 -9.03 16.34 29.12
C PRO A 81 -9.31 17.48 28.13
N THR A 82 -9.67 17.16 26.88
CA THR A 82 -9.89 18.13 25.79
C THR A 82 -11.27 18.06 25.16
N GLU A 83 -12.04 17.00 25.39
CA GLU A 83 -13.37 16.80 24.81
C GLU A 83 -14.44 16.87 25.91
N ASN A 84 -15.64 17.35 25.55
CA ASN A 84 -16.77 17.43 26.48
C ASN A 84 -17.50 16.07 26.58
N ARG A 85 -16.76 15.03 27.00
CA ARG A 85 -17.27 13.68 27.25
C ARG A 85 -16.49 12.99 28.37
N THR A 86 -17.03 11.92 28.86
CA THR A 86 -16.32 10.94 29.68
C THR A 86 -15.76 9.81 28.83
N PHE A 87 -14.77 9.12 29.34
CA PHE A 87 -14.24 7.89 28.78
C PHE A 87 -13.97 6.89 29.88
N TYR A 88 -13.99 5.60 29.55
CA TYR A 88 -13.54 4.57 30.48
C TYR A 88 -12.11 4.13 30.13
N ALA A 89 -11.37 3.75 31.14
CA ALA A 89 -10.03 3.17 31.01
C ALA A 89 -9.63 2.41 32.28
N PRO A 90 -8.66 1.49 32.20
CA PRO A 90 -8.08 0.87 33.38
C PRO A 90 -7.22 1.86 34.16
N ASP A 91 -7.07 1.59 35.48
CA ASP A 91 -6.24 2.42 36.38
C ASP A 91 -4.73 2.18 36.21
N ARG A 92 -4.35 1.14 35.49
CA ARG A 92 -2.97 0.71 35.23
C ARG A 92 -2.88 -0.16 33.98
N GLU A 93 -1.66 -0.41 33.54
CA GLU A 93 -1.39 -1.34 32.43
C GLU A 93 -1.95 -2.75 32.75
N PRO A 94 -2.67 -3.40 31.81
CA PRO A 94 -3.19 -4.73 31.98
C PRO A 94 -2.07 -5.77 32.12
N THR A 95 -2.25 -6.71 33.03
CA THR A 95 -1.38 -7.88 33.19
C THR A 95 -2.24 -9.15 33.24
N ALA A 96 -1.71 -10.27 32.79
CA ALA A 96 -2.43 -11.54 32.78
C ALA A 96 -1.56 -12.64 33.38
N ASP A 97 -2.16 -13.54 34.18
CA ASP A 97 -1.51 -14.75 34.69
C ASP A 97 -1.44 -15.81 33.57
N LEU A 98 -0.65 -15.51 32.54
CA LEU A 98 -0.50 -16.33 31.35
C LEU A 98 1.00 -16.52 31.07
N ALA A 99 1.42 -17.75 30.79
CA ALA A 99 2.80 -18.05 30.43
C ALA A 99 3.17 -17.55 29.01
N VAL A 100 2.18 -17.36 28.15
CA VAL A 100 2.32 -16.80 26.81
C VAL A 100 2.29 -15.27 26.90
N GLN A 101 3.21 -14.60 26.24
CA GLN A 101 3.22 -13.15 26.18
C GLN A 101 2.11 -12.67 25.25
N LEU A 102 1.18 -11.86 25.78
CA LEU A 102 0.25 -11.08 24.97
C LEU A 102 0.99 -9.87 24.41
N TRP A 103 0.79 -9.60 23.13
CA TRP A 103 1.38 -8.43 22.49
C TRP A 103 0.61 -7.15 22.89
N HIS A 104 -0.70 -7.22 22.86
CA HIS A 104 -1.60 -6.11 23.18
C HIS A 104 -2.95 -6.61 23.71
N VAL A 105 -3.62 -5.79 24.51
CA VAL A 105 -5.01 -5.99 24.98
C VAL A 105 -5.79 -4.72 24.63
N ALA A 106 -6.60 -4.80 23.57
CA ALA A 106 -7.43 -3.69 23.10
C ALA A 106 -8.83 -3.69 23.71
N GLY A 107 -9.53 -2.55 23.63
CA GLY A 107 -10.93 -2.42 24.04
C GLY A 107 -11.14 -2.19 25.53
N LEU A 108 -10.07 -1.98 26.31
CA LEU A 108 -10.16 -1.62 27.72
C LEU A 108 -10.32 -0.11 27.95
N ASP A 109 -10.32 0.69 26.89
CA ASP A 109 -10.63 2.11 26.96
C ASP A 109 -11.38 2.58 25.70
N ASN A 110 -11.96 3.76 25.78
CA ASN A 110 -12.51 4.52 24.67
C ASN A 110 -12.00 5.98 24.70
N TYR A 111 -10.74 6.14 25.08
CA TYR A 111 -10.08 7.45 25.09
C TYR A 111 -9.98 8.02 23.68
N SER A 112 -9.44 7.26 22.75
CA SER A 112 -9.42 7.60 21.34
C SER A 112 -10.73 7.14 20.66
N ILE A 113 -11.33 8.04 19.89
CA ILE A 113 -12.48 7.72 19.04
C ILE A 113 -12.04 7.97 17.60
N PRO A 114 -12.10 6.95 16.73
CA PRO A 114 -11.83 7.14 15.31
C PRO A 114 -12.75 8.21 14.70
N ARG A 115 -12.17 9.05 13.84
CA ARG A 115 -12.89 10.15 13.19
C ARG A 115 -12.67 10.11 11.69
N PRO A 116 -13.74 10.35 10.92
CA PRO A 116 -13.64 10.41 9.47
C PRO A 116 -12.84 11.65 9.02
N LEU A 117 -12.23 11.53 7.86
CA LEU A 117 -11.41 12.56 7.23
C LEU A 117 -12.17 13.23 6.08
N TYR A 118 -13.34 13.80 6.39
CA TYR A 118 -14.04 14.73 5.53
C TYR A 118 -14.38 16.01 6.27
N ARG A 119 -14.62 17.05 5.51
CA ARG A 119 -15.10 18.34 6.01
C ARG A 119 -16.38 18.73 5.29
N HIS A 120 -17.27 19.36 6.04
CA HIS A 120 -18.51 19.93 5.52
C HIS A 120 -18.51 21.46 5.72
N THR A 121 -18.95 22.20 4.72
CA THR A 121 -19.16 23.64 4.80
C THR A 121 -20.63 23.99 4.52
N ALA A 122 -21.20 24.88 5.34
CA ALA A 122 -22.55 25.35 5.14
C ALA A 122 -22.70 26.29 3.92
N SER A 123 -21.60 26.72 3.32
CA SER A 123 -21.58 27.60 2.15
C SER A 123 -21.04 26.84 0.96
N LYS A 124 -21.80 26.77 -0.14
CA LYS A 124 -21.31 26.17 -1.38
C LYS A 124 -20.05 26.87 -1.83
N VAL A 125 -18.97 26.09 -1.89
CA VAL A 125 -17.70 26.55 -2.42
C VAL A 125 -17.64 26.07 -3.88
N LYS A 126 -17.76 27.00 -4.82
CA LYS A 126 -17.56 26.68 -6.23
C LYS A 126 -16.21 27.26 -6.67
N PRO A 127 -15.17 26.45 -6.83
CA PRO A 127 -13.95 26.90 -7.49
C PRO A 127 -14.26 27.38 -8.92
N PRO A 128 -13.63 28.48 -9.39
CA PRO A 128 -14.01 29.14 -10.63
C PRO A 128 -13.96 28.29 -11.90
N ALA A 129 -13.22 27.16 -11.90
CA ALA A 129 -12.96 26.34 -13.08
C ALA A 129 -13.25 24.84 -12.87
N SER A 130 -13.79 24.42 -11.72
CA SER A 130 -14.16 23.02 -11.49
C SER A 130 -15.57 22.76 -12.05
N ILE A 131 -15.64 21.94 -13.11
CA ILE A 131 -16.90 21.59 -13.76
C ILE A 131 -17.06 20.07 -13.71
N GLY A 132 -17.85 19.59 -12.73
CA GLY A 132 -18.21 18.17 -12.62
C GLY A 132 -19.47 17.83 -13.44
N SER A 133 -19.70 16.53 -13.61
CA SER A 133 -20.87 16.00 -14.33
C SER A 133 -22.09 15.75 -13.44
N CYS A 134 -21.93 15.82 -12.13
CA CYS A 134 -22.99 15.69 -11.14
C CYS A 134 -23.82 16.98 -10.99
N PRO A 135 -24.98 16.95 -10.29
CA PRO A 135 -25.80 18.13 -10.08
C PRO A 135 -25.01 19.35 -9.59
N GLU A 136 -25.43 20.54 -10.05
CA GLU A 136 -24.80 21.84 -9.74
C GLU A 136 -23.28 21.88 -10.13
N GLU A 137 -22.91 21.17 -11.19
CA GLU A 137 -21.53 21.08 -11.70
C GLU A 137 -20.54 20.55 -10.65
N SER A 138 -21.03 19.79 -9.66
CA SER A 138 -20.20 19.09 -8.69
C SER A 138 -19.58 17.83 -9.29
N PHE A 139 -18.49 17.34 -8.70
CA PHE A 139 -17.83 16.13 -9.15
C PHE A 139 -18.54 14.87 -8.66
N CYS A 140 -18.74 13.93 -9.58
CA CYS A 140 -19.01 12.52 -9.30
C CYS A 140 -17.70 11.74 -9.16
N GLY A 141 -17.74 10.55 -8.56
CA GLY A 141 -16.61 9.60 -8.59
C GLY A 141 -16.20 9.22 -10.01
N SER A 142 -17.13 9.21 -10.98
CA SER A 142 -16.82 8.98 -12.39
C SER A 142 -16.03 10.12 -13.05
N ASP A 143 -16.13 11.36 -12.55
CA ASP A 143 -15.31 12.47 -13.04
C ASP A 143 -13.83 12.26 -12.64
N MET A 144 -13.59 11.71 -11.45
CA MET A 144 -12.25 11.33 -11.01
C MET A 144 -11.64 10.27 -11.94
N ARG A 145 -12.46 9.29 -12.36
CA ARG A 145 -12.04 8.31 -13.35
C ARG A 145 -11.70 8.94 -14.70
N ALA A 146 -12.51 9.89 -15.16
CA ALA A 146 -12.30 10.59 -16.42
C ALA A 146 -11.01 11.44 -16.38
N ALA A 147 -10.76 12.13 -15.26
CA ALA A 147 -9.58 12.95 -15.07
C ALA A 147 -8.29 12.12 -14.91
N TYR A 148 -8.29 11.14 -14.03
CA TYR A 148 -7.06 10.45 -13.60
C TYR A 148 -6.75 9.16 -14.35
N TYR A 149 -7.74 8.47 -14.90
CA TYR A 149 -7.52 7.33 -15.77
C TYR A 149 -7.75 7.68 -17.25
N GLY A 150 -8.81 8.40 -17.58
CA GLY A 150 -9.14 8.85 -18.94
C GLY A 150 -9.51 7.74 -19.92
N GLY A 151 -9.43 6.47 -19.51
CA GLY A 151 -9.66 5.31 -20.35
C GLY A 151 -10.98 4.59 -20.05
N THR A 152 -11.39 3.69 -20.94
CA THR A 152 -12.63 2.91 -20.81
C THR A 152 -12.39 1.41 -20.65
N THR A 153 -11.20 0.91 -21.02
CA THR A 153 -10.89 -0.53 -21.11
C THR A 153 -10.80 -1.20 -19.74
N LEU A 154 -10.09 -0.55 -18.79
CA LEU A 154 -9.94 -1.09 -17.44
C LEU A 154 -11.10 -0.57 -16.58
N THR A 155 -11.76 -1.46 -15.89
CA THR A 155 -12.93 -1.19 -15.04
C THR A 155 -12.80 -1.75 -13.63
N GLY A 156 -11.65 -2.36 -13.29
CA GLY A 156 -11.45 -3.13 -12.08
C GLY A 156 -12.01 -4.55 -12.17
N ALA A 157 -12.33 -5.04 -13.37
CA ALA A 157 -12.92 -6.37 -13.57
C ALA A 157 -12.08 -7.47 -12.92
N GLY A 158 -12.76 -8.34 -12.16
CA GLY A 158 -12.13 -9.44 -11.42
C GLY A 158 -11.44 -9.01 -10.12
N GLN A 159 -11.43 -7.71 -9.77
CA GLN A 159 -10.85 -7.20 -8.54
C GLN A 159 -11.92 -6.99 -7.47
N SER A 160 -11.53 -7.07 -6.19
CA SER A 160 -12.37 -6.72 -5.05
C SER A 160 -11.68 -5.69 -4.16
N LEU A 161 -12.47 -4.76 -3.60
CA LEU A 161 -11.97 -3.68 -2.75
C LEU A 161 -12.62 -3.77 -1.37
N GLY A 162 -11.83 -3.59 -0.31
CA GLY A 162 -12.29 -3.53 1.08
C GLY A 162 -12.22 -2.11 1.63
N LEU A 163 -13.30 -1.66 2.28
CA LEU A 163 -13.39 -0.39 3.01
C LEU A 163 -13.39 -0.64 4.51
N LEU A 164 -12.60 0.14 5.25
CA LEU A 164 -12.58 0.15 6.71
C LEU A 164 -13.59 1.17 7.22
N GLU A 165 -14.55 0.73 8.06
CA GLU A 165 -15.63 1.59 8.52
C GLU A 165 -15.97 1.39 10.01
N TYR A 166 -16.21 2.50 10.70
CA TYR A 166 -16.61 2.47 12.12
C TYR A 166 -18.12 2.60 12.33
N ALA A 167 -18.89 2.78 11.27
CA ALA A 167 -20.35 2.77 11.30
C ALA A 167 -20.92 2.00 10.11
N GLY A 168 -22.19 1.60 10.20
CA GLY A 168 -22.93 1.02 9.09
C GLY A 168 -23.34 2.06 8.04
N THR A 169 -24.14 1.65 7.06
CA THR A 169 -24.66 2.53 5.99
C THR A 169 -26.10 2.20 5.63
N ASP A 170 -26.77 3.14 4.97
CA ASP A 170 -28.01 2.90 4.23
C ASP A 170 -27.72 2.90 2.71
N LEU A 171 -27.73 1.74 2.10
CA LEU A 171 -27.49 1.61 0.65
C LEU A 171 -28.54 2.32 -0.23
N ALA A 172 -29.64 2.84 0.35
CA ALA A 172 -30.58 3.67 -0.37
C ALA A 172 -29.98 5.05 -0.75
N ASP A 173 -29.08 5.59 0.08
CA ASP A 173 -28.37 6.83 -0.22
C ASP A 173 -27.42 6.64 -1.40
N LEU A 174 -26.69 5.53 -1.44
CA LEU A 174 -25.87 5.18 -2.59
C LEU A 174 -26.69 5.00 -3.87
N SER A 175 -27.86 4.37 -3.78
CA SER A 175 -28.79 4.20 -4.90
C SER A 175 -29.30 5.55 -5.40
N THR A 176 -29.58 6.48 -4.49
CA THR A 176 -30.01 7.85 -4.78
C THR A 176 -28.91 8.64 -5.48
N TYR A 177 -27.67 8.51 -5.02
CA TYR A 177 -26.51 9.12 -5.64
C TYR A 177 -26.37 8.71 -7.12
N PHE A 178 -26.31 7.41 -7.41
CA PHE A 178 -26.17 6.92 -8.79
C PHE A 178 -27.34 7.32 -9.69
N LYS A 179 -28.56 7.28 -9.15
CA LYS A 179 -29.76 7.75 -9.88
C LYS A 179 -29.64 9.23 -10.25
N ASN A 180 -29.25 10.08 -9.31
CA ASN A 180 -29.13 11.53 -9.53
C ASN A 180 -27.95 11.87 -10.46
N ALA A 181 -26.88 11.08 -10.42
CA ALA A 181 -25.77 11.16 -11.35
C ALA A 181 -26.09 10.63 -12.76
N GLY A 182 -27.29 10.07 -12.99
CA GLY A 182 -27.65 9.44 -14.26
C GLY A 182 -26.83 8.17 -14.57
N GLN A 183 -26.33 7.50 -13.53
CA GLN A 183 -25.45 6.34 -13.61
C GLN A 183 -26.11 5.10 -12.99
N THR A 184 -25.53 3.94 -13.24
CA THR A 184 -25.96 2.66 -12.65
C THR A 184 -24.80 2.01 -11.94
N ASN A 185 -24.98 1.67 -10.67
CA ASN A 185 -24.04 0.82 -9.96
C ASN A 185 -24.32 -0.66 -10.25
N ASN A 186 -23.33 -1.38 -10.75
CA ASN A 186 -23.36 -2.83 -10.98
C ASN A 186 -22.38 -3.59 -10.06
N VAL A 187 -21.63 -2.91 -9.19
CA VAL A 187 -20.69 -3.53 -8.26
C VAL A 187 -21.46 -4.12 -7.09
N PRO A 188 -21.39 -5.44 -6.85
CA PRO A 188 -21.98 -6.05 -5.67
C PRO A 188 -21.32 -5.51 -4.39
N ILE A 189 -22.14 -5.13 -3.40
CA ILE A 189 -21.69 -4.62 -2.11
C ILE A 189 -22.02 -5.62 -1.02
N SER A 190 -21.04 -5.90 -0.16
CA SER A 190 -21.18 -6.73 1.02
C SER A 190 -20.86 -5.94 2.28
N LEU A 191 -21.73 -5.98 3.25
CA LEU A 191 -21.56 -5.34 4.56
C LEU A 191 -21.19 -6.42 5.58
N VAL A 192 -20.02 -6.33 6.20
CA VAL A 192 -19.46 -7.34 7.11
C VAL A 192 -19.26 -6.72 8.48
N SER A 193 -20.03 -7.16 9.46
CA SER A 193 -19.76 -6.82 10.87
C SER A 193 -18.56 -7.62 11.38
N THR A 194 -17.56 -6.94 11.93
CA THR A 194 -16.31 -7.58 12.38
C THR A 194 -16.32 -7.94 13.87
N ASP A 195 -17.14 -7.28 14.66
CA ASP A 195 -17.20 -7.43 16.13
C ASP A 195 -18.62 -7.35 16.72
N GLY A 196 -19.64 -7.37 15.85
CA GLY A 196 -21.04 -7.23 16.24
C GLY A 196 -21.59 -5.81 16.06
N THR A 197 -20.78 -4.84 15.62
CA THR A 197 -21.24 -3.50 15.24
C THR A 197 -22.27 -3.60 14.12
N SER A 198 -23.34 -2.80 14.20
CA SER A 198 -24.40 -2.77 13.19
C SER A 198 -23.88 -2.34 11.83
N THR A 199 -24.22 -3.08 10.80
CA THR A 199 -23.96 -2.69 9.41
C THR A 199 -25.00 -1.75 8.81
N SER A 200 -26.08 -1.49 9.54
CA SER A 200 -27.13 -0.54 9.13
C SER A 200 -26.96 0.78 9.87
N CYS A 201 -27.20 1.86 9.19
CA CYS A 201 -27.19 3.21 9.72
C CYS A 201 -28.57 3.87 9.52
N VAL A 202 -29.10 4.48 10.57
CA VAL A 202 -30.37 5.22 10.54
C VAL A 202 -30.19 6.56 11.23
N TYR A 203 -30.22 7.63 10.48
CA TYR A 203 -30.15 8.99 10.99
C TYR A 203 -31.36 9.29 11.90
N PRO A 204 -31.24 10.05 13.01
CA PRO A 204 -30.04 10.76 13.49
C PRO A 204 -29.15 9.96 14.47
N ASN A 205 -29.40 8.68 14.65
CA ASN A 205 -28.63 7.87 15.61
C ASN A 205 -27.29 7.37 15.05
N CYS A 206 -27.09 7.52 13.76
CA CYS A 206 -25.88 7.16 13.03
C CYS A 206 -25.71 8.16 11.89
N ASP A 207 -24.46 8.42 11.51
CA ASP A 207 -24.04 9.23 10.35
C ASP A 207 -23.28 8.30 9.41
N ASP A 208 -23.69 8.21 8.14
CA ASP A 208 -23.07 7.35 7.12
C ASP A 208 -22.45 8.16 5.96
N THR A 209 -22.12 9.39 6.23
CA THR A 209 -21.50 10.28 5.23
C THR A 209 -20.19 9.69 4.72
N GLU A 210 -19.28 9.24 5.61
CA GLU A 210 -18.00 8.67 5.21
C GLU A 210 -18.18 7.42 4.35
N GLN A 211 -19.07 6.51 4.77
CA GLN A 211 -19.33 5.25 4.07
C GLN A 211 -19.81 5.46 2.64
N THR A 212 -20.66 6.48 2.43
CA THR A 212 -21.16 6.80 1.09
C THR A 212 -20.11 7.50 0.23
N ILE A 213 -19.25 8.33 0.83
CA ILE A 213 -18.08 8.94 0.16
C ILE A 213 -17.15 7.82 -0.34
N ASP A 214 -16.72 6.94 0.53
CA ASP A 214 -15.78 5.86 0.21
C ASP A 214 -16.32 4.95 -0.91
N MET A 215 -17.58 4.51 -0.80
CA MET A 215 -18.23 3.70 -1.84
C MET A 215 -18.32 4.42 -3.18
N THR A 216 -18.74 5.70 -3.20
CA THR A 216 -18.97 6.43 -4.45
C THR A 216 -17.67 6.70 -5.20
N GLN A 217 -16.57 6.98 -4.49
CA GLN A 217 -15.28 7.23 -5.09
C GLN A 217 -14.62 5.93 -5.60
N ALA A 218 -14.64 4.87 -4.80
CA ALA A 218 -14.10 3.56 -5.20
C ALA A 218 -14.83 2.99 -6.43
N ILE A 219 -16.18 2.99 -6.41
CA ILE A 219 -17.00 2.50 -7.52
C ILE A 219 -16.88 3.42 -8.73
N GLY A 220 -16.86 4.75 -8.53
CA GLY A 220 -16.70 5.71 -9.60
C GLY A 220 -15.42 5.50 -10.40
N MET A 221 -14.30 5.19 -9.72
CA MET A 221 -13.03 4.88 -10.35
C MET A 221 -13.02 3.48 -10.99
N ALA A 222 -13.58 2.46 -10.33
CA ALA A 222 -13.52 1.06 -10.77
C ALA A 222 -14.93 0.42 -10.88
N PRO A 223 -15.77 0.87 -11.85
CA PRO A 223 -17.19 0.51 -11.92
C PRO A 223 -17.47 -0.95 -12.33
N GLY A 224 -16.48 -1.72 -12.67
CA GLY A 224 -16.59 -3.13 -13.04
C GLY A 224 -15.96 -4.09 -12.03
N MET A 225 -15.65 -3.65 -10.81
CA MET A 225 -15.15 -4.53 -9.76
C MET A 225 -16.10 -5.71 -9.52
N ALA A 226 -15.51 -6.86 -9.17
CA ALA A 226 -16.27 -8.06 -8.83
C ALA A 226 -17.04 -7.90 -7.51
N SER A 227 -16.51 -7.13 -6.57
CA SER A 227 -17.19 -6.78 -5.31
C SER A 227 -16.53 -5.61 -4.59
N LEU A 228 -17.32 -4.93 -3.77
CA LEU A 228 -16.87 -4.00 -2.74
C LEU A 228 -17.34 -4.54 -1.38
N VAL A 229 -16.42 -4.62 -0.41
CA VAL A 229 -16.69 -5.14 0.93
C VAL A 229 -16.47 -4.04 1.95
N MET A 230 -17.52 -3.69 2.69
CA MET A 230 -17.45 -2.80 3.84
C MET A 230 -17.22 -3.61 5.12
N TYR A 231 -16.10 -3.42 5.78
CA TYR A 231 -15.76 -4.03 7.06
C TYR A 231 -16.12 -3.06 8.18
N VAL A 232 -17.22 -3.35 8.87
CA VAL A 232 -17.79 -2.47 9.90
C VAL A 232 -17.45 -2.99 11.28
N GLY A 233 -16.83 -2.18 12.10
CA GLY A 233 -16.47 -2.55 13.48
C GLY A 233 -16.34 -1.35 14.39
N SER A 234 -16.21 -1.60 15.69
CA SER A 234 -15.94 -0.59 16.71
C SER A 234 -14.45 -0.53 17.11
N SER A 235 -13.65 -1.50 16.63
CA SER A 235 -12.23 -1.66 16.93
C SER A 235 -11.44 -1.82 15.63
N ASP A 236 -10.37 -1.01 15.49
CA ASP A 236 -9.35 -1.09 14.45
C ASP A 236 -8.81 -2.51 14.26
N SER A 237 -8.34 -3.13 15.35
CA SER A 237 -7.79 -4.48 15.32
C SER A 237 -8.79 -5.55 14.88
N ALA A 238 -10.08 -5.40 15.19
CA ALA A 238 -11.13 -6.31 14.70
C ALA A 238 -11.35 -6.15 13.20
N ILE A 239 -11.36 -4.90 12.72
CA ILE A 239 -11.54 -4.60 11.29
C ILE A 239 -10.32 -5.07 10.49
N PHE A 240 -9.11 -4.69 10.91
CA PHE A 240 -7.87 -5.12 10.23
C PHE A 240 -7.72 -6.63 10.21
N ASN A 241 -8.04 -7.31 11.32
CA ASN A 241 -8.01 -8.76 11.37
C ASN A 241 -9.01 -9.40 10.38
N ALA A 242 -10.22 -8.85 10.26
CA ALA A 242 -11.20 -9.32 9.30
C ALA A 242 -10.71 -9.13 7.84
N MET A 243 -10.10 -7.97 7.53
CA MET A 243 -9.50 -7.69 6.22
C MET A 243 -8.31 -8.62 5.91
N ALA A 244 -7.44 -8.89 6.91
CA ALA A 244 -6.28 -9.77 6.77
C ALA A 244 -6.65 -11.24 6.61
N THR A 245 -7.83 -11.63 7.07
CA THR A 245 -8.30 -13.03 7.07
C THR A 245 -9.51 -13.28 6.18
N ALA A 246 -9.89 -12.34 5.33
CA ALA A 246 -11.00 -12.47 4.38
C ALA A 246 -10.81 -13.65 3.41
N LYS A 247 -11.91 -14.13 2.84
CA LYS A 247 -11.86 -15.22 1.87
C LYS A 247 -12.88 -14.98 0.73
N PRO A 248 -12.41 -14.57 -0.46
CA PRO A 248 -11.02 -14.25 -0.82
C PRO A 248 -10.53 -12.96 -0.14
N LEU A 249 -9.20 -12.73 -0.14
CA LEU A 249 -8.61 -11.45 0.27
C LEU A 249 -8.97 -10.35 -0.73
N ASN A 250 -9.19 -9.14 -0.23
CA ASN A 250 -9.29 -7.93 -1.05
C ASN A 250 -7.86 -7.42 -1.32
N ALA A 251 -7.43 -7.35 -2.56
CA ALA A 251 -6.09 -6.87 -2.89
C ALA A 251 -5.92 -5.35 -2.71
N GLN A 252 -7.01 -4.60 -2.77
CA GLN A 252 -7.10 -3.16 -2.53
C GLN A 252 -7.92 -2.90 -1.27
N LEU A 253 -7.36 -2.11 -0.35
CA LEU A 253 -8.01 -1.68 0.89
C LEU A 253 -7.99 -0.16 0.97
N SER A 254 -9.00 0.45 1.57
CA SER A 254 -9.04 1.89 1.85
C SER A 254 -9.53 2.17 3.25
N SER A 255 -8.96 3.20 3.86
CA SER A 255 -9.38 3.80 5.12
C SER A 255 -9.39 5.31 4.97
N SER A 256 -10.45 5.92 5.46
CA SER A 256 -10.63 7.37 5.51
C SER A 256 -10.78 7.86 6.95
N TRP A 257 -10.17 7.14 7.88
CA TRP A 257 -10.32 7.36 9.32
C TRP A 257 -8.97 7.59 10.01
N TYR A 258 -8.98 8.42 11.04
CA TYR A 258 -7.81 8.63 11.89
C TYR A 258 -8.18 8.51 13.37
N TRP A 259 -7.18 8.20 14.20
CA TRP A 259 -7.30 8.22 15.66
C TRP A 259 -6.03 8.74 16.33
N ASN A 260 -6.21 9.27 17.53
CA ASN A 260 -5.14 9.84 18.34
C ASN A 260 -5.44 9.52 19.82
N PRO A 261 -4.52 8.92 20.59
CA PRO A 261 -3.13 8.62 20.21
C PRO A 261 -2.99 7.50 19.17
N ALA A 262 -1.83 7.48 18.51
CA ALA A 262 -1.44 6.39 17.64
C ALA A 262 -1.19 5.09 18.43
N ASP A 263 -1.53 3.96 17.85
CA ASP A 263 -1.19 2.64 18.39
C ASP A 263 -0.44 1.76 17.37
N PRO A 264 0.80 2.14 17.02
CA PRO A 264 1.58 1.39 16.03
C PRO A 264 1.91 -0.04 16.49
N ASN A 265 1.89 -0.31 17.79
CA ASN A 265 2.15 -1.66 18.29
C ASN A 265 1.01 -2.64 17.97
N THR A 266 -0.22 -2.15 17.90
CA THR A 266 -1.39 -2.96 17.54
C THR A 266 -1.57 -3.04 16.02
N ASP A 267 -1.40 -1.95 15.30
CA ASP A 267 -1.85 -1.81 13.91
C ASP A 267 -0.76 -2.17 12.89
N ASP A 268 0.50 -1.74 13.07
CA ASP A 268 1.60 -2.00 12.15
C ASP A 268 1.83 -3.51 11.84
N PRO A 269 1.60 -4.46 12.77
CA PRO A 269 1.61 -5.88 12.43
C PRO A 269 0.60 -6.28 11.35
N TYR A 270 -0.60 -5.68 11.33
CA TYR A 270 -1.61 -5.93 10.29
C TYR A 270 -1.21 -5.31 8.94
N PHE A 271 -0.64 -4.10 8.93
CA PHE A 271 -0.16 -3.48 7.70
C PHE A 271 0.98 -4.28 7.06
N LYS A 272 1.87 -4.86 7.88
CA LYS A 272 2.89 -5.81 7.42
C LYS A 272 2.29 -7.13 6.94
N GLU A 273 1.22 -7.62 7.56
CA GLU A 273 0.48 -8.79 7.09
C GLU A 273 -0.17 -8.51 5.74
N PHE A 274 -0.85 -7.37 5.57
CA PHE A 274 -1.39 -6.94 4.28
C PHE A 274 -0.32 -6.95 3.20
N ALA A 275 0.82 -6.30 3.46
CA ALA A 275 1.94 -6.29 2.53
C ALA A 275 2.46 -7.71 2.22
N ALA A 276 2.56 -8.59 3.23
CA ALA A 276 3.02 -9.98 3.02
C ALA A 276 2.03 -10.81 2.19
N GLN A 277 0.75 -10.52 2.27
CA GLN A 277 -0.34 -11.20 1.56
C GLN A 277 -0.70 -10.55 0.21
N GLY A 278 0.01 -9.49 -0.19
CA GLY A 278 -0.24 -8.79 -1.45
C GLY A 278 -1.47 -7.90 -1.43
N GLN A 279 -1.89 -7.44 -0.26
CA GLN A 279 -2.90 -6.42 -0.09
C GLN A 279 -2.22 -5.05 0.05
N ASN A 280 -2.86 -3.99 -0.43
CA ASN A 280 -2.41 -2.61 -0.27
C ASN A 280 -3.49 -1.77 0.40
N LEU A 281 -3.14 -1.12 1.51
CA LEU A 281 -4.01 -0.17 2.19
C LEU A 281 -3.67 1.25 1.73
N PHE A 282 -4.69 2.00 1.31
CA PHE A 282 -4.65 3.45 1.14
C PHE A 282 -5.29 4.09 2.36
N ASP A 283 -4.68 5.15 2.88
CA ASP A 283 -5.22 5.89 4.00
C ASP A 283 -5.18 7.40 3.75
N ALA A 284 -6.26 8.07 4.08
CA ALA A 284 -6.42 9.50 3.90
C ALA A 284 -5.45 10.29 4.81
N ALA A 285 -4.69 11.23 4.24
CA ALA A 285 -3.62 11.94 4.97
C ALA A 285 -4.12 13.04 5.92
N GLY A 286 -5.41 13.35 5.90
CA GLY A 286 -6.02 14.35 6.79
C GLY A 286 -6.41 15.66 6.12
N ASP A 287 -7.19 16.48 6.85
CA ASP A 287 -7.92 17.62 6.32
C ASP A 287 -7.68 18.92 7.11
N HIS A 288 -6.52 19.06 7.74
CA HIS A 288 -6.17 20.21 8.55
C HIS A 288 -4.80 20.83 8.19
N GLY A 289 -4.41 20.67 6.91
CA GLY A 289 -3.12 21.14 6.41
C GLY A 289 -1.95 20.32 6.95
N LYS A 290 -0.77 20.92 6.98
CA LYS A 290 0.44 20.22 7.41
C LYS A 290 0.29 19.61 8.80
N TRP A 291 0.82 18.41 8.96
CA TRP A 291 0.76 17.69 10.23
C TRP A 291 1.45 18.44 11.38
N GLY A 292 0.72 18.64 12.46
CA GLY A 292 1.20 19.22 13.70
C GLY A 292 0.92 18.34 14.92
N ALA A 293 0.12 17.29 14.72
CA ALA A 293 -0.25 16.29 15.74
C ALA A 293 -0.32 14.91 15.09
N SER A 294 -0.48 13.87 15.90
CA SER A 294 -0.68 12.50 15.38
C SER A 294 -1.90 12.43 14.46
N ILE A 295 -1.73 11.76 13.34
CA ILE A 295 -2.75 11.43 12.34
C ILE A 295 -2.57 9.96 11.95
N TRP A 296 -2.66 9.10 12.93
CA TRP A 296 -2.52 7.67 12.73
C TRP A 296 -3.79 7.09 12.09
N PRO A 297 -3.67 6.18 11.08
CA PRO A 297 -2.46 5.48 10.65
C PRO A 297 -1.73 6.11 9.44
N ALA A 298 -2.14 7.26 8.93
CA ALA A 298 -1.63 7.84 7.67
C ALA A 298 -0.09 7.99 7.60
N ASP A 299 0.61 8.03 8.73
CA ASP A 299 2.07 8.12 8.77
C ASP A 299 2.79 6.77 8.91
N ASP A 300 2.07 5.62 8.85
CA ASP A 300 2.71 4.30 8.84
C ASP A 300 3.52 4.05 7.55
N ALA A 301 4.53 3.18 7.67
CA ALA A 301 5.45 2.86 6.57
C ALA A 301 4.94 1.77 5.61
N TYR A 302 3.85 1.05 5.95
CA TYR A 302 3.34 -0.09 5.18
C TYR A 302 1.94 0.15 4.60
N LEU A 303 1.55 1.41 4.48
CA LEU A 303 0.36 1.86 3.75
C LEU A 303 0.72 3.00 2.80
N VAL A 304 -0.19 3.32 1.88
CA VAL A 304 -0.08 4.48 0.99
C VAL A 304 -0.87 5.64 1.58
N SER A 305 -0.18 6.69 2.00
CA SER A 305 -0.78 7.93 2.50
C SER A 305 -1.23 8.80 1.33
N VAL A 306 -2.50 9.21 1.32
CA VAL A 306 -3.13 9.93 0.20
C VAL A 306 -3.49 11.35 0.62
N GLY A 307 -2.80 12.32 0.04
CA GLY A 307 -3.01 13.76 0.25
C GLY A 307 -4.12 14.35 -0.63
N GLY A 308 -4.34 15.64 -0.47
CA GLY A 308 -5.41 16.38 -1.13
C GLY A 308 -4.93 17.41 -2.15
N THR A 309 -5.65 17.49 -3.26
CA THR A 309 -5.47 18.50 -4.30
C THR A 309 -6.78 19.22 -4.60
N ASP A 310 -6.70 20.26 -5.41
CA ASP A 310 -7.80 21.01 -6.01
C ASP A 310 -7.73 20.88 -7.53
N LEU A 311 -8.62 20.05 -8.08
CA LEU A 311 -8.63 19.63 -9.48
C LEU A 311 -9.47 20.57 -10.35
N GLU A 312 -8.95 20.90 -11.51
CA GLU A 312 -9.70 21.48 -12.63
C GLU A 312 -9.76 20.48 -13.80
N THR A 313 -10.95 20.33 -14.38
CA THR A 313 -11.15 19.50 -15.57
C THR A 313 -11.41 20.35 -16.80
N ALA A 314 -11.08 19.85 -17.97
CA ALA A 314 -11.30 20.58 -19.24
C ALA A 314 -12.79 20.76 -19.58
N SER A 315 -13.66 19.93 -19.03
CA SER A 315 -15.13 19.99 -19.18
C SER A 315 -15.80 19.05 -18.18
N ALA A 316 -17.11 19.13 -17.99
CA ALA A 316 -17.88 18.17 -17.19
C ALA A 316 -17.62 16.72 -17.67
N GLY A 317 -17.20 15.84 -16.75
CA GLY A 317 -16.78 14.48 -17.11
C GLY A 317 -15.57 14.40 -18.04
N GLY A 318 -14.81 15.49 -18.16
CA GLY A 318 -13.67 15.62 -19.06
C GLY A 318 -12.33 15.23 -18.44
N PRO A 319 -11.27 15.31 -19.25
CA PRO A 319 -9.92 14.98 -18.78
C PRO A 319 -9.39 16.02 -17.79
N TRP A 320 -8.34 15.63 -17.09
CA TRP A 320 -7.52 16.51 -16.26
C TRP A 320 -7.05 17.75 -17.04
N SER A 321 -7.08 18.92 -16.42
CA SER A 321 -6.61 20.19 -16.99
C SER A 321 -5.48 20.80 -16.16
N SER A 322 -5.73 20.97 -14.85
CA SER A 322 -4.72 21.47 -13.91
C SER A 322 -5.06 21.03 -12.49
N GLU A 323 -4.07 21.11 -11.61
CA GLU A 323 -4.23 20.77 -10.20
C GLU A 323 -3.31 21.62 -9.33
N THR A 324 -3.79 21.97 -8.13
CA THR A 324 -2.99 22.65 -7.10
C THR A 324 -3.09 21.87 -5.79
N ALA A 325 -2.10 22.02 -4.89
CA ALA A 325 -2.21 21.46 -3.56
C ALA A 325 -3.39 22.07 -2.81
N TRP A 326 -4.26 21.24 -2.25
CA TRP A 326 -5.35 21.69 -1.39
C TRP A 326 -4.79 22.19 -0.05
N SER A 327 -5.20 23.40 0.37
CA SER A 327 -4.66 24.05 1.55
C SER A 327 -4.93 23.29 2.86
N ASP A 328 -6.01 22.53 2.89
CA ASP A 328 -6.41 21.71 4.02
C ASP A 328 -5.87 20.26 3.94
N GLY A 329 -5.28 19.85 2.80
CA GLY A 329 -4.74 18.51 2.60
C GLY A 329 -3.64 18.16 3.60
N GLY A 330 -3.73 16.97 4.20
CA GLY A 330 -2.76 16.48 5.17
C GLY A 330 -1.40 16.15 4.54
N GLY A 331 -0.36 16.24 5.33
CA GLY A 331 0.99 15.86 4.94
C GLY A 331 2.07 16.45 5.84
N GLY A 332 3.24 15.86 5.80
CA GLY A 332 4.37 16.29 6.61
C GLY A 332 5.31 15.16 7.02
N ILE A 333 6.12 15.46 8.03
CA ILE A 333 7.02 14.49 8.66
C ILE A 333 6.24 13.77 9.76
N SER A 334 6.36 12.45 9.84
CA SER A 334 5.68 11.61 10.83
C SER A 334 5.75 12.19 12.24
N PRO A 335 4.61 12.61 12.82
CA PRO A 335 4.56 13.10 14.20
C PRO A 335 4.75 11.95 15.21
N ASN A 336 4.46 10.72 14.83
CA ASN A 336 4.66 9.52 15.63
C ASN A 336 6.10 8.98 15.53
N LYS A 337 6.99 9.69 14.80
CA LYS A 337 8.41 9.35 14.63
C LYS A 337 8.63 7.96 14.01
N ILE A 338 7.74 7.55 13.12
CA ILE A 338 7.91 6.32 12.34
C ILE A 338 9.22 6.44 11.55
N PRO A 339 10.14 5.48 11.64
CA PRO A 339 11.41 5.54 10.92
C PRO A 339 11.21 5.62 9.41
N ILE A 340 12.09 6.37 8.75
CA ILE A 340 12.05 6.46 7.28
C ILE A 340 12.25 5.09 6.65
N PRO A 341 11.32 4.62 5.79
CA PRO A 341 11.47 3.35 5.11
C PRO A 341 12.55 3.42 4.01
N SER A 342 13.20 2.29 3.74
CA SER A 342 14.34 2.23 2.82
C SER A 342 14.02 2.72 1.40
N TRP A 343 12.79 2.50 0.93
CA TRP A 343 12.33 2.94 -0.39
C TRP A 343 12.13 4.47 -0.48
N GLN A 344 12.03 5.19 0.64
CA GLN A 344 11.85 6.65 0.67
C GLN A 344 13.17 7.43 0.81
N VAL A 345 14.25 6.77 1.23
CA VAL A 345 15.53 7.44 1.58
C VAL A 345 16.09 8.28 0.42
N ALA A 346 16.10 7.74 -0.80
CA ALA A 346 16.63 8.44 -1.96
C ALA A 346 15.82 9.70 -2.31
N THR A 347 14.49 9.61 -2.22
CA THR A 347 13.56 10.72 -2.44
C THR A 347 13.75 11.81 -1.39
N ALA A 348 13.81 11.42 -0.11
CA ALA A 348 14.00 12.35 0.99
C ALA A 348 15.32 13.14 0.88
N ALA A 349 16.37 12.54 0.32
CA ALA A 349 17.65 13.21 0.07
C ALA A 349 17.55 14.36 -0.96
N GLY A 350 16.61 14.28 -1.89
CA GLY A 350 16.34 15.32 -2.91
C GLY A 350 15.29 16.37 -2.48
N CYS A 351 14.53 16.12 -1.43
CA CYS A 351 13.43 16.98 -0.97
C CYS A 351 13.92 17.93 0.14
N SER A 352 13.76 19.24 -0.06
CA SER A 352 14.31 20.26 0.84
C SER A 352 13.64 20.33 2.22
N ASN A 353 12.37 19.91 2.33
CA ASN A 353 11.60 19.95 3.58
C ASN A 353 11.44 18.57 4.23
N CYS A 354 11.93 17.51 3.60
CA CYS A 354 11.75 16.15 4.06
C CYS A 354 12.71 15.77 5.20
N SER A 355 12.25 14.89 6.06
CA SER A 355 13.09 14.24 7.07
C SER A 355 13.91 13.12 6.44
N GLN A 356 15.20 13.04 6.84
CA GLN A 356 16.09 11.92 6.51
C GLN A 356 16.02 10.79 7.55
N VAL A 357 15.22 10.99 8.62
CA VAL A 357 15.15 10.09 9.78
C VAL A 357 13.77 9.47 9.93
N TYR A 358 12.74 10.26 9.66
CA TYR A 358 11.35 9.85 9.84
C TYR A 358 10.61 9.78 8.51
N ARG A 359 9.53 8.99 8.50
CA ARG A 359 8.59 8.85 7.38
C ARG A 359 8.08 10.23 6.94
N ASN A 360 8.02 10.47 5.64
CA ASN A 360 7.47 11.65 5.00
C ASN A 360 6.19 11.27 4.24
N ALA A 361 5.16 12.11 4.29
CA ALA A 361 3.88 11.89 3.62
C ALA A 361 3.30 13.22 3.11
N PRO A 362 2.31 13.17 2.20
CA PRO A 362 1.70 11.97 1.62
C PRO A 362 2.62 11.29 0.60
N ASP A 363 2.24 10.07 0.13
CA ASP A 363 2.93 9.41 -0.96
C ASP A 363 2.44 9.90 -2.31
N VAL A 364 1.13 10.07 -2.41
CA VAL A 364 0.38 10.50 -3.61
C VAL A 364 -0.80 11.36 -3.19
N SER A 365 -1.48 11.99 -4.14
CA SER A 365 -2.65 12.83 -3.88
C SER A 365 -3.74 12.70 -4.95
N ALA A 366 -4.92 13.22 -4.65
CA ALA A 366 -5.99 13.44 -5.63
C ALA A 366 -6.96 14.51 -5.13
N ASN A 367 -7.93 14.89 -5.96
CA ASN A 367 -8.93 15.92 -5.63
C ASN A 367 -9.60 15.66 -4.28
N SER A 368 -9.59 16.67 -3.44
CA SER A 368 -10.12 16.64 -2.08
C SER A 368 -10.88 17.92 -1.70
N ASN A 369 -10.95 18.89 -2.60
CA ASN A 369 -11.60 20.18 -2.32
C ASN A 369 -13.13 20.02 -2.27
N PHE A 370 -13.82 21.04 -1.75
CA PHE A 370 -15.28 21.11 -1.56
C PHE A 370 -16.04 21.17 -2.90
N THR A 371 -15.90 20.15 -3.73
CA THR A 371 -16.41 20.11 -5.10
C THR A 371 -17.28 18.88 -5.40
N PHE A 372 -17.53 18.05 -4.40
CA PHE A 372 -18.17 16.75 -4.59
C PHE A 372 -19.69 16.78 -4.41
N TYR A 373 -20.36 15.81 -5.06
CA TYR A 373 -21.75 15.48 -4.85
C TYR A 373 -21.87 14.36 -3.82
N VAL A 374 -22.65 14.57 -2.77
CA VAL A 374 -22.80 13.63 -1.65
C VAL A 374 -24.28 13.37 -1.35
N CYS A 375 -24.63 12.10 -1.18
CA CYS A 375 -25.93 11.64 -0.69
C CYS A 375 -25.70 10.75 0.54
N ALA A 376 -26.18 11.16 1.69
CA ALA A 376 -25.95 10.47 2.96
C ALA A 376 -27.07 10.77 3.96
N ASP A 377 -27.12 10.01 5.06
CA ASP A 377 -27.97 10.26 6.22
C ASP A 377 -29.47 10.27 5.92
N GLN A 378 -29.91 9.59 4.87
CA GLN A 378 -31.31 9.62 4.40
C GLN A 378 -31.83 11.08 4.20
N LYS A 379 -30.91 12.01 3.92
CA LYS A 379 -31.19 13.43 3.65
C LYS A 379 -31.18 13.75 2.16
N ALA A 380 -31.53 14.99 1.83
CA ALA A 380 -31.33 15.51 0.48
C ALA A 380 -29.84 15.54 0.15
N CYS A 381 -29.48 15.06 -1.03
CA CYS A 381 -28.10 15.14 -1.50
C CYS A 381 -27.64 16.60 -1.64
N THR A 382 -26.37 16.84 -1.42
CA THR A 382 -25.75 18.17 -1.51
C THR A 382 -24.64 18.20 -2.56
N ALA A 383 -24.35 19.37 -3.06
CA ALA A 383 -23.35 19.61 -4.08
C ALA A 383 -22.42 20.75 -3.65
N ASN A 384 -21.11 20.56 -3.80
CA ASN A 384 -20.10 21.58 -3.50
C ASN A 384 -20.05 22.02 -2.02
N GLU A 385 -20.38 21.10 -1.10
CA GLU A 385 -20.37 21.35 0.34
C GLU A 385 -19.42 20.42 1.11
N TYR A 386 -18.99 19.31 0.49
CA TYR A 386 -18.09 18.33 1.07
C TYR A 386 -16.75 18.29 0.36
N GLY A 387 -15.68 18.18 1.15
CA GLY A 387 -14.31 17.95 0.74
C GLY A 387 -13.59 17.12 1.78
N GLY A 388 -12.40 16.63 1.46
CA GLY A 388 -11.57 15.82 2.34
C GLY A 388 -10.73 14.79 1.61
N THR A 389 -9.66 14.37 2.24
CA THR A 389 -8.81 13.28 1.72
C THR A 389 -9.52 11.93 1.71
N SER A 390 -10.68 11.83 2.39
CA SER A 390 -11.66 10.73 2.26
C SER A 390 -12.19 10.51 0.85
N PHE A 391 -12.17 11.50 -0.03
CA PHE A 391 -12.50 11.31 -1.44
C PHE A 391 -11.33 10.73 -2.23
N ALA A 392 -10.11 11.06 -1.82
CA ALA A 392 -8.89 10.68 -2.53
C ALA A 392 -8.43 9.23 -2.26
N ALA A 393 -8.47 8.77 -1.02
CA ALA A 393 -8.00 7.44 -0.65
C ALA A 393 -8.77 6.30 -1.34
N PRO A 394 -10.11 6.23 -1.29
CA PRO A 394 -10.88 5.19 -1.97
C PRO A 394 -10.79 5.30 -3.51
N MET A 395 -10.61 6.50 -4.04
CA MET A 395 -10.34 6.71 -5.47
C MET A 395 -9.02 6.04 -5.89
N TRP A 396 -7.94 6.22 -5.11
CA TRP A 396 -6.66 5.55 -5.36
C TRP A 396 -6.75 4.03 -5.22
N ALA A 397 -7.53 3.53 -4.25
CA ALA A 397 -7.80 2.10 -4.12
C ALA A 397 -8.52 1.54 -5.36
N GLY A 398 -9.49 2.29 -5.90
CA GLY A 398 -10.14 2.00 -7.18
C GLY A 398 -9.16 2.04 -8.36
N TYR A 399 -8.25 3.02 -8.40
CA TYR A 399 -7.21 3.12 -9.43
C TYR A 399 -6.25 1.91 -9.39
N LEU A 400 -5.87 1.45 -8.19
CA LEU A 400 -5.09 0.22 -8.05
C LEU A 400 -5.87 -1.02 -8.55
N ALA A 401 -7.19 -1.05 -8.41
CA ALA A 401 -8.00 -2.14 -8.99
C ALA A 401 -7.91 -2.17 -10.52
N LEU A 402 -7.80 -1.01 -11.19
CA LEU A 402 -7.54 -0.96 -12.64
C LEU A 402 -6.15 -1.54 -12.97
N ALA A 403 -5.12 -1.15 -12.21
CA ALA A 403 -3.76 -1.64 -12.39
C ALA A 403 -3.67 -3.16 -12.14
N ASN A 404 -4.32 -3.66 -11.11
CA ASN A 404 -4.38 -5.10 -10.81
C ASN A 404 -5.15 -5.89 -11.87
N GLN A 405 -6.23 -5.34 -12.44
CA GLN A 405 -6.89 -5.95 -13.60
C GLN A 405 -5.90 -6.13 -14.75
N GLN A 406 -5.10 -5.10 -15.07
CA GLN A 406 -4.10 -5.19 -16.14
C GLN A 406 -2.98 -6.18 -15.80
N ALA A 407 -2.47 -6.17 -14.56
CA ALA A 407 -1.44 -7.11 -14.12
C ALA A 407 -1.89 -8.56 -14.32
N VAL A 408 -3.10 -8.89 -13.83
CA VAL A 408 -3.68 -10.25 -13.98
C VAL A 408 -3.94 -10.61 -15.44
N ALA A 409 -4.42 -9.66 -16.26
CA ALA A 409 -4.61 -9.88 -17.70
C ALA A 409 -3.27 -10.15 -18.42
N ASN A 410 -2.16 -9.61 -17.91
CA ASN A 410 -0.80 -9.87 -18.41
C ASN A 410 -0.20 -11.18 -17.86
N GLY A 411 -0.93 -11.96 -17.07
CA GLY A 411 -0.45 -13.19 -16.44
C GLY A 411 0.46 -12.99 -15.24
N SER A 412 0.47 -11.77 -14.66
CA SER A 412 1.23 -11.42 -13.45
C SER A 412 0.35 -11.48 -12.21
N PRO A 413 0.90 -11.69 -11.01
CA PRO A 413 0.16 -11.50 -9.77
C PRO A 413 -0.26 -10.02 -9.61
N THR A 414 -1.17 -9.75 -8.68
CA THR A 414 -1.50 -8.39 -8.23
C THR A 414 -0.26 -7.65 -7.74
N LEU A 415 -0.35 -6.33 -7.63
CA LEU A 415 0.81 -5.48 -7.33
C LEU A 415 1.23 -5.51 -5.86
N GLY A 416 0.29 -5.80 -4.95
CA GLY A 416 0.52 -5.75 -3.51
C GLY A 416 0.76 -4.33 -3.02
N PHE A 417 1.61 -4.15 -2.01
CA PHE A 417 2.00 -2.87 -1.45
C PHE A 417 2.84 -2.06 -2.44
N ILE A 418 2.32 -0.95 -2.93
CA ILE A 418 2.88 -0.27 -4.11
C ILE A 418 3.90 0.83 -3.81
N ASN A 419 4.10 1.29 -2.56
CA ASN A 419 5.02 2.39 -2.28
C ASN A 419 6.45 2.15 -2.83
N PRO A 420 7.07 0.97 -2.67
CA PRO A 420 8.39 0.75 -3.27
C PRO A 420 8.42 1.00 -4.78
N ALA A 421 7.35 0.63 -5.50
CA ALA A 421 7.23 0.87 -6.94
C ALA A 421 6.94 2.35 -7.26
N LEU A 422 6.02 3.00 -6.52
CA LEU A 422 5.71 4.44 -6.69
C LEU A 422 6.97 5.30 -6.56
N TYR A 423 7.79 5.03 -5.55
CA TYR A 423 9.02 5.79 -5.31
C TYR A 423 10.10 5.53 -6.36
N LEU A 424 10.18 4.32 -6.92
CA LEU A 424 11.06 4.04 -8.06
C LEU A 424 10.60 4.75 -9.33
N ILE A 425 9.29 4.77 -9.61
CA ILE A 425 8.70 5.47 -10.76
C ILE A 425 8.91 6.98 -10.61
N GLY A 426 8.64 7.54 -9.43
CA GLY A 426 8.83 8.95 -9.14
C GLY A 426 10.27 9.45 -9.31
N LEU A 427 11.26 8.58 -9.06
CA LEU A 427 12.69 8.88 -9.29
C LEU A 427 13.14 8.60 -10.73
N SER A 428 12.29 8.08 -11.59
CA SER A 428 12.64 7.71 -12.96
C SER A 428 12.54 8.90 -13.92
N SER A 429 13.11 8.75 -15.11
CA SER A 429 12.99 9.75 -16.18
C SER A 429 11.60 9.82 -16.82
N SER A 430 10.69 8.91 -16.49
CA SER A 430 9.30 8.90 -16.97
C SER A 430 8.32 9.56 -15.99
N TYR A 431 8.79 10.11 -14.88
CA TYR A 431 7.95 10.70 -13.83
C TYR A 431 6.85 11.61 -14.37
N ASP A 432 7.19 12.61 -15.19
CA ASP A 432 6.23 13.57 -15.77
C ASP A 432 5.20 12.92 -16.73
N ALA A 433 5.48 11.71 -17.20
CA ALA A 433 4.54 10.96 -18.02
C ALA A 433 3.60 10.10 -17.17
N ASP A 434 4.07 9.66 -16.01
CA ASP A 434 3.36 8.72 -15.12
C ASP A 434 2.52 9.42 -14.06
N PHE A 435 2.93 10.63 -13.63
CA PHE A 435 2.22 11.46 -12.65
C PHE A 435 1.91 12.85 -13.20
N HIS A 436 0.85 13.46 -12.70
CA HIS A 436 0.68 14.91 -12.75
C HIS A 436 1.46 15.50 -11.57
N ASP A 437 2.58 16.14 -11.84
CA ASP A 437 3.39 16.85 -10.85
C ASP A 437 2.68 18.12 -10.40
N ILE A 438 2.36 18.23 -9.12
CA ILE A 438 1.64 19.36 -8.55
C ILE A 438 2.65 20.36 -7.99
N THR A 439 2.86 21.46 -8.72
CA THR A 439 3.93 22.42 -8.45
C THR A 439 3.45 23.75 -7.89
N SER A 440 2.17 23.86 -7.56
CA SER A 440 1.56 25.09 -7.03
C SER A 440 0.60 24.80 -5.90
N GLY A 441 0.38 25.79 -5.02
CA GLY A 441 -0.41 25.63 -3.81
C GLY A 441 0.44 25.23 -2.60
N SER A 442 -0.21 24.99 -1.48
CA SER A 442 0.44 24.66 -0.21
C SER A 442 -0.56 24.14 0.80
N ASN A 443 -0.19 23.11 1.56
CA ASN A 443 -0.90 22.69 2.78
C ASN A 443 -0.24 23.22 4.08
N GLY A 444 0.70 24.16 3.91
CA GLY A 444 1.63 24.61 4.94
C GLY A 444 3.07 24.18 4.65
N TYR A 445 3.25 23.22 3.73
CA TYR A 445 4.47 22.99 2.95
C TYR A 445 4.16 23.39 1.50
N PRO A 446 5.08 24.06 0.78
CA PRO A 446 4.86 24.41 -0.61
C PRO A 446 4.86 23.16 -1.50
N ALA A 447 3.96 23.11 -2.47
CA ALA A 447 4.07 22.17 -3.58
C ALA A 447 5.23 22.59 -4.49
N THR A 448 6.06 21.64 -4.90
CA THR A 448 7.29 21.86 -5.65
C THR A 448 7.48 20.79 -6.72
N VAL A 449 8.37 21.00 -7.68
CA VAL A 449 8.71 19.98 -8.69
C VAL A 449 9.21 18.70 -8.01
N GLY A 450 8.65 17.57 -8.41
CA GLY A 450 8.93 16.26 -7.86
C GLY A 450 8.25 16.02 -6.51
N TYR A 451 8.81 15.16 -5.69
CA TYR A 451 8.22 14.82 -4.39
C TYR A 451 8.25 15.99 -3.39
N ASP A 452 7.12 16.27 -2.77
CA ASP A 452 6.99 17.23 -1.67
C ASP A 452 6.02 16.75 -0.56
N LEU A 453 5.97 17.53 0.55
CA LEU A 453 5.15 17.20 1.73
C LEU A 453 3.70 17.74 1.65
N ALA A 454 3.30 18.31 0.52
CA ALA A 454 1.93 18.75 0.30
C ALA A 454 1.14 17.74 -0.54
N THR A 455 1.79 17.16 -1.56
CA THR A 455 1.11 16.34 -2.58
C THR A 455 1.82 15.01 -2.89
N GLY A 456 2.93 14.69 -2.20
CA GLY A 456 3.72 13.49 -2.50
C GLY A 456 4.29 13.53 -3.91
N TRP A 457 4.13 12.47 -4.67
CA TRP A 457 4.45 12.38 -6.09
C TRP A 457 3.38 12.99 -7.01
N GLY A 458 2.29 13.53 -6.46
CA GLY A 458 1.16 14.08 -7.22
C GLY A 458 0.04 13.08 -7.49
N SER A 459 -0.74 13.33 -8.54
CA SER A 459 -1.92 12.53 -8.90
C SER A 459 -1.66 11.61 -10.11
N PRO A 460 -2.51 10.58 -10.36
CA PRO A 460 -2.26 9.60 -11.42
C PRO A 460 -2.39 10.21 -12.82
N ASN A 461 -1.46 9.91 -13.72
CA ASN A 461 -1.55 10.33 -15.11
C ASN A 461 -1.98 9.17 -16.03
N GLY A 462 -3.28 8.97 -16.12
CA GLY A 462 -3.89 8.07 -17.09
C GLY A 462 -3.44 6.60 -16.97
N SER A 463 -3.30 5.94 -18.10
CA SER A 463 -2.80 4.57 -18.19
C SER A 463 -1.28 4.47 -18.10
N ALA A 464 -0.56 5.59 -18.15
CA ALA A 464 0.90 5.57 -18.08
C ALA A 464 1.39 5.06 -16.73
N LEU A 465 0.87 5.60 -15.63
CA LEU A 465 1.20 5.10 -14.29
C LEU A 465 0.77 3.63 -14.09
N ILE A 466 -0.40 3.22 -14.62
CA ILE A 466 -0.82 1.80 -14.58
C ILE A 466 0.23 0.94 -15.27
N ASN A 467 0.66 1.32 -16.47
CA ASN A 467 1.68 0.58 -17.22
C ASN A 467 3.02 0.52 -16.48
N ALA A 468 3.44 1.62 -15.88
CA ALA A 468 4.66 1.67 -15.07
C ALA A 468 4.58 0.73 -13.85
N LEU A 469 3.48 0.76 -13.09
CA LEU A 469 3.24 -0.11 -11.94
C LEU A 469 3.19 -1.60 -12.31
N VAL A 470 2.58 -1.94 -13.43
CA VAL A 470 2.49 -3.32 -13.93
C VAL A 470 3.82 -3.79 -14.54
N GLY A 471 4.71 -2.87 -14.87
CA GLY A 471 5.99 -3.16 -15.51
C GLY A 471 5.91 -3.32 -17.03
N THR A 472 4.79 -2.94 -17.67
CA THR A 472 4.65 -2.92 -19.14
C THR A 472 5.19 -1.64 -19.76
N GLY A 473 5.46 -0.60 -18.95
CA GLY A 473 5.99 0.70 -19.35
C GLY A 473 7.50 0.87 -19.10
N SER A 474 8.20 -0.11 -18.55
CA SER A 474 9.67 -0.04 -18.48
C SER A 474 10.24 -0.07 -19.90
N THR A 475 10.48 1.10 -20.46
CA THR A 475 11.20 1.24 -21.76
C THR A 475 12.68 0.91 -21.63
N GLY A 476 13.14 0.50 -20.45
CA GLY A 476 14.51 0.16 -20.14
C GLY A 476 14.83 -1.33 -20.28
N PRO A 477 16.13 -1.67 -20.38
CA PRO A 477 16.61 -3.04 -20.24
C PRO A 477 16.52 -3.48 -18.78
N ALA A 478 16.29 -4.78 -18.54
CA ALA A 478 16.36 -5.40 -17.22
C ALA A 478 17.14 -6.71 -17.31
N VAL A 479 17.88 -7.06 -16.26
CA VAL A 479 18.78 -8.21 -16.29
C VAL A 479 18.41 -9.26 -15.26
N THR A 480 18.34 -10.51 -15.72
CA THR A 480 18.29 -11.70 -14.85
C THR A 480 19.48 -12.61 -15.15
N LEU A 481 20.18 -13.05 -14.09
CA LEU A 481 21.30 -13.97 -14.16
C LEU A 481 20.88 -15.38 -13.69
N THR A 482 21.26 -16.42 -14.45
CA THR A 482 20.97 -17.80 -14.09
C THR A 482 22.18 -18.71 -14.38
N PRO A 483 22.75 -19.37 -13.37
CA PRO A 483 22.54 -19.20 -11.92
C PRO A 483 23.21 -17.93 -11.36
N THR A 484 22.81 -17.50 -10.16
CA THR A 484 23.42 -16.37 -9.43
C THR A 484 24.66 -16.74 -8.64
N SER A 485 25.02 -18.03 -8.59
CA SER A 485 26.27 -18.50 -7.97
C SER A 485 26.81 -19.75 -8.67
N LEU A 486 28.14 -19.87 -8.68
CA LEU A 486 28.82 -21.06 -9.16
C LEU A 486 29.73 -21.64 -8.08
N LYS A 487 29.75 -22.97 -7.92
CA LYS A 487 30.59 -23.68 -6.98
C LYS A 487 31.43 -24.75 -7.68
N TRP A 488 32.73 -24.84 -7.36
CA TRP A 488 33.63 -25.91 -7.77
C TRP A 488 34.05 -26.74 -6.56
N SER A 489 34.12 -28.04 -6.75
CA SER A 489 34.70 -28.97 -5.76
C SER A 489 36.22 -28.79 -5.67
N LYS A 490 36.91 -29.69 -4.95
CA LYS A 490 38.37 -29.62 -4.74
C LYS A 490 39.13 -29.84 -6.04
N PHE A 491 39.98 -28.87 -6.42
CA PHE A 491 40.95 -28.94 -7.53
C PHE A 491 42.37 -28.78 -7.00
N ALA A 492 43.31 -29.47 -7.61
CA ALA A 492 44.74 -29.28 -7.27
C ALA A 492 45.18 -27.85 -7.66
N VAL A 493 46.09 -27.28 -6.84
CA VAL A 493 46.65 -25.95 -7.13
C VAL A 493 47.28 -25.95 -8.51
N GLY A 494 46.96 -24.92 -9.32
CA GLY A 494 47.42 -24.77 -10.70
C GLY A 494 46.62 -25.59 -11.73
N VAL A 495 45.68 -26.42 -11.34
CA VAL A 495 44.84 -27.20 -12.28
C VAL A 495 43.52 -26.49 -12.57
N THR A 496 43.28 -26.25 -13.84
CA THR A 496 42.04 -25.57 -14.32
C THR A 496 40.85 -26.53 -14.39
N SER A 497 39.74 -26.12 -13.86
CA SER A 497 38.46 -26.86 -13.91
C SER A 497 37.82 -26.86 -15.29
N ALA A 498 36.83 -27.74 -15.50
CA ALA A 498 35.86 -27.56 -16.57
C ALA A 498 35.06 -26.26 -16.33
N ALA A 499 34.73 -25.59 -17.45
CA ALA A 499 33.96 -24.34 -17.39
C ALA A 499 32.48 -24.56 -17.01
N LYS A 500 31.94 -23.64 -16.19
CA LYS A 500 30.51 -23.57 -15.84
C LYS A 500 29.87 -22.39 -16.53
N LYS A 501 28.63 -22.56 -16.95
CA LYS A 501 27.85 -21.57 -17.71
C LYS A 501 27.04 -20.66 -16.77
N VAL A 502 26.99 -19.37 -17.08
CA VAL A 502 25.97 -18.42 -16.62
C VAL A 502 25.24 -17.87 -17.84
N THR A 503 23.93 -17.72 -17.73
CA THR A 503 23.09 -17.07 -18.72
C THR A 503 22.63 -15.73 -18.20
N LEU A 504 22.84 -14.66 -18.96
CA LEU A 504 22.24 -13.35 -18.76
C LEU A 504 21.06 -13.23 -19.71
N THR A 505 19.90 -12.87 -19.19
CA THR A 505 18.68 -12.62 -20.00
C THR A 505 18.26 -11.18 -19.82
N ASN A 506 18.01 -10.48 -20.91
CA ASN A 506 17.36 -9.18 -20.90
C ASN A 506 15.84 -9.39 -20.77
N THR A 507 15.33 -9.21 -19.56
CA THR A 507 13.89 -9.34 -19.26
C THR A 507 13.14 -8.02 -19.45
N GLY A 508 13.84 -6.92 -19.78
CA GLY A 508 13.25 -5.63 -20.08
C GLY A 508 12.75 -5.50 -21.52
N SER A 509 12.15 -4.35 -21.83
CA SER A 509 11.58 -4.04 -23.15
C SER A 509 12.51 -3.29 -24.11
N ALA A 510 13.62 -2.72 -23.60
CA ALA A 510 14.63 -2.04 -24.39
C ALA A 510 15.90 -2.90 -24.58
N THR A 511 16.73 -2.51 -25.53
CA THR A 511 18.01 -3.17 -25.78
C THR A 511 18.96 -2.99 -24.60
N LEU A 512 19.43 -4.10 -24.02
CA LEU A 512 20.49 -4.12 -23.03
C LEU A 512 21.86 -3.99 -23.72
N VAL A 513 22.67 -3.06 -23.26
CA VAL A 513 24.05 -2.87 -23.74
C VAL A 513 25.02 -3.15 -22.59
N ILE A 514 25.79 -4.24 -22.72
CA ILE A 514 26.80 -4.62 -21.74
C ILE A 514 28.02 -3.75 -21.92
N ALA A 515 28.34 -2.90 -20.94
CA ALA A 515 29.53 -2.06 -20.94
C ALA A 515 30.79 -2.92 -20.65
N THR A 516 30.78 -3.68 -19.55
CA THR A 516 31.90 -4.55 -19.17
C THR A 516 31.43 -5.85 -18.53
N VAL A 517 32.24 -6.91 -18.73
CA VAL A 517 32.14 -8.17 -17.97
C VAL A 517 33.51 -8.43 -17.37
N THR A 518 33.58 -8.48 -16.05
CA THR A 518 34.83 -8.72 -15.31
C THR A 518 34.69 -9.96 -14.41
N VAL A 519 35.83 -10.55 -14.05
CA VAL A 519 35.89 -11.68 -13.11
C VAL A 519 37.03 -11.45 -12.14
N SER A 520 36.82 -11.82 -10.86
CA SER A 520 37.78 -11.64 -9.79
C SER A 520 38.26 -13.00 -9.21
N GLY A 521 39.34 -12.96 -8.43
CA GLY A 521 39.86 -14.13 -7.71
C GLY A 521 40.55 -15.15 -8.62
N ASP A 522 40.52 -16.43 -8.20
CA ASP A 522 41.14 -17.57 -8.90
C ASP A 522 40.27 -18.11 -10.05
N PHE A 523 39.48 -17.23 -10.67
CA PHE A 523 38.51 -17.56 -11.73
C PHE A 523 38.84 -16.80 -13.03
N ALA A 524 38.45 -17.37 -14.18
CA ALA A 524 38.70 -16.78 -15.48
C ALA A 524 37.52 -17.00 -16.41
N LEU A 525 37.24 -16.00 -17.30
CA LEU A 525 36.28 -16.16 -18.37
C LEU A 525 36.86 -17.00 -19.51
N GLU A 526 36.14 -18.05 -19.92
CA GLU A 526 36.48 -18.85 -21.10
C GLU A 526 35.80 -18.24 -22.33
N THR A 527 36.52 -18.17 -23.43
CA THR A 527 35.99 -17.66 -24.69
C THR A 527 34.80 -18.50 -25.18
N VAL A 528 33.64 -17.87 -25.31
CA VAL A 528 32.44 -18.49 -25.87
C VAL A 528 32.37 -18.17 -27.36
N LYS A 529 32.36 -19.21 -28.21
CA LYS A 529 32.17 -19.04 -29.67
C LYS A 529 30.71 -18.73 -29.98
N GLN A 530 30.48 -17.66 -30.73
CA GLN A 530 29.16 -17.31 -31.23
C GLN A 530 28.67 -18.36 -32.23
N THR A 531 27.40 -18.73 -32.11
CA THR A 531 26.71 -19.61 -33.06
C THR A 531 25.29 -19.08 -33.33
N LYS A 532 24.52 -19.71 -34.21
CA LYS A 532 23.10 -19.38 -34.43
C LYS A 532 22.24 -19.49 -33.16
N LYS A 533 22.68 -20.25 -32.14
CA LYS A 533 21.93 -20.53 -30.90
C LYS A 533 22.60 -19.98 -29.64
N ILE A 534 23.83 -19.46 -29.75
CA ILE A 534 24.66 -19.05 -28.60
C ILE A 534 25.23 -17.67 -28.91
N THR A 535 24.85 -16.69 -28.11
CA THR A 535 25.41 -15.34 -28.11
C THR A 535 26.35 -15.20 -26.89
N PRO A 536 27.64 -14.86 -27.06
CA PRO A 536 28.50 -14.58 -25.93
C PRO A 536 28.14 -13.22 -25.29
N CYS A 537 28.21 -13.11 -23.95
CA CYS A 537 28.21 -11.83 -23.28
C CYS A 537 29.66 -11.30 -23.28
N VAL A 538 29.91 -10.29 -24.08
CA VAL A 538 31.21 -9.59 -24.14
C VAL A 538 30.98 -8.07 -24.03
N ASN A 539 32.04 -7.33 -23.72
CA ASN A 539 31.95 -5.88 -23.66
C ASN A 539 31.44 -5.31 -25.00
N GLY A 540 30.46 -4.43 -24.96
CA GLY A 540 29.77 -3.87 -26.13
C GLY A 540 28.65 -4.74 -26.69
N SER A 541 28.32 -5.91 -26.09
CA SER A 541 27.20 -6.74 -26.53
C SER A 541 25.87 -6.01 -26.38
N SER A 542 25.05 -6.05 -27.43
CA SER A 542 23.68 -5.54 -27.45
C SER A 542 22.72 -6.74 -27.46
N ILE A 543 21.87 -6.83 -26.44
CA ILE A 543 20.90 -7.91 -26.24
C ILE A 543 19.50 -7.33 -26.36
N ALA A 544 18.77 -7.75 -27.40
CA ALA A 544 17.39 -7.30 -27.60
C ALA A 544 16.48 -7.71 -26.42
N ALA A 545 15.33 -7.05 -26.29
CA ALA A 545 14.28 -7.43 -25.34
C ALA A 545 13.95 -8.94 -25.45
N GLY A 546 13.87 -9.65 -24.32
CA GLY A 546 13.69 -11.10 -24.27
C GLY A 546 14.89 -11.95 -24.72
N GLY A 547 15.95 -11.32 -25.22
CA GLY A 547 17.16 -12.00 -25.67
C GLY A 547 18.07 -12.44 -24.51
N SER A 548 19.00 -13.36 -24.81
CA SER A 548 19.96 -13.86 -23.81
C SER A 548 21.36 -13.97 -24.39
N CYS A 549 22.36 -13.85 -23.52
CA CYS A 549 23.74 -14.19 -23.82
C CYS A 549 24.32 -15.08 -22.72
N ILE A 550 25.47 -15.69 -22.96
CA ILE A 550 26.13 -16.55 -21.99
C ILE A 550 27.59 -16.19 -21.76
N ILE A 551 28.08 -16.47 -20.55
CA ILE A 551 29.50 -16.58 -20.24
C ILE A 551 29.80 -18.00 -19.76
N LYS A 552 31.08 -18.33 -19.79
CA LYS A 552 31.64 -19.53 -19.17
C LYS A 552 32.78 -19.13 -18.25
N VAL A 553 32.80 -19.72 -17.05
CA VAL A 553 33.79 -19.42 -16.01
C VAL A 553 34.54 -20.71 -15.63
N THR A 554 35.86 -20.64 -15.57
CA THR A 554 36.75 -21.69 -15.07
C THR A 554 37.34 -21.31 -13.71
N PHE A 555 37.78 -22.30 -12.95
CA PHE A 555 38.42 -22.14 -11.66
C PHE A 555 39.81 -22.75 -11.70
N THR A 556 40.85 -21.99 -11.30
CA THR A 556 42.23 -22.44 -11.22
C THR A 556 42.79 -21.98 -9.86
N PRO A 557 42.76 -22.82 -8.81
CA PRO A 557 43.21 -22.38 -7.50
C PRO A 557 44.70 -22.04 -7.49
N THR A 558 45.08 -20.91 -6.91
CA THR A 558 46.46 -20.48 -6.71
C THR A 558 47.02 -20.95 -5.35
N GLN A 559 46.12 -21.33 -4.42
CA GLN A 559 46.49 -21.82 -3.08
C GLN A 559 45.46 -22.87 -2.60
N THR A 560 45.81 -23.61 -1.56
CA THR A 560 44.90 -24.53 -0.87
C THR A 560 43.87 -23.77 -0.05
N GLY A 561 42.71 -24.40 0.21
CA GLY A 561 41.60 -23.82 0.98
C GLY A 561 40.49 -23.24 0.08
N VAL A 562 39.51 -22.59 0.73
CA VAL A 562 38.36 -21.96 0.03
C VAL A 562 38.81 -20.68 -0.67
N ARG A 563 38.46 -20.58 -1.93
CA ARG A 563 38.72 -19.42 -2.83
C ARG A 563 37.40 -18.83 -3.25
N THR A 564 37.26 -17.50 -3.21
CA THR A 564 36.09 -16.77 -3.60
C THR A 564 36.40 -15.73 -4.69
N GLY A 565 35.40 -15.32 -5.42
CA GLY A 565 35.46 -14.27 -6.41
C GLY A 565 34.06 -14.03 -6.96
N ASP A 566 33.92 -13.10 -7.89
CA ASP A 566 32.66 -12.75 -8.50
C ASP A 566 32.85 -12.51 -10.01
N VAL A 567 31.77 -12.73 -10.77
CA VAL A 567 31.62 -12.15 -12.10
C VAL A 567 30.72 -10.95 -11.97
N THR A 568 31.19 -9.80 -12.45
CA THR A 568 30.43 -8.54 -12.42
C THR A 568 30.09 -8.10 -13.85
N PHE A 569 28.83 -7.84 -14.10
CA PHE A 569 28.32 -7.22 -15.34
C PHE A 569 27.98 -5.76 -15.07
N THR A 570 28.55 -4.86 -15.86
CA THR A 570 28.14 -3.45 -15.91
C THR A 570 27.46 -3.19 -17.23
N ASP A 571 26.28 -2.61 -17.21
CA ASP A 571 25.43 -2.38 -18.39
C ASP A 571 24.53 -1.15 -18.20
N ASN A 572 23.56 -0.95 -19.09
CA ASN A 572 22.62 0.17 -19.04
C ASN A 572 21.27 -0.18 -18.35
N ALA A 573 21.19 -1.30 -17.64
CA ALA A 573 19.99 -1.60 -16.84
C ALA A 573 20.03 -0.85 -15.50
N PRO A 574 18.87 -0.50 -14.91
CA PRO A 574 18.81 0.23 -13.62
C PRO A 574 19.46 -0.51 -12.44
N ASN A 575 19.50 -1.84 -12.50
CA ASN A 575 20.08 -2.70 -11.45
C ASN A 575 21.57 -3.04 -11.67
N THR A 576 22.27 -2.28 -12.49
CA THR A 576 23.72 -2.43 -12.73
C THR A 576 24.54 -1.93 -11.52
N PRO A 577 25.67 -2.58 -11.13
CA PRO A 577 26.19 -3.84 -11.66
C PRO A 577 25.46 -5.08 -11.09
N GLN A 578 25.38 -6.15 -11.90
CA GLN A 578 24.87 -7.44 -11.43
C GLN A 578 26.05 -8.40 -11.20
N GLU A 579 25.92 -9.30 -10.21
CA GLU A 579 27.00 -10.16 -9.78
C GLU A 579 26.61 -11.65 -9.73
N VAL A 580 27.58 -12.51 -10.05
CA VAL A 580 27.50 -13.96 -9.85
C VAL A 580 28.61 -14.37 -8.89
N SER A 581 28.22 -14.85 -7.71
CA SER A 581 29.18 -15.28 -6.70
C SER A 581 29.88 -16.60 -7.08
N LEU A 582 31.21 -16.63 -6.92
CA LEU A 582 32.05 -17.77 -7.28
C LEU A 582 32.73 -18.36 -6.02
N THR A 583 32.69 -19.67 -5.89
CA THR A 583 33.37 -20.38 -4.79
C THR A 583 34.01 -21.65 -5.30
N GLY A 584 35.28 -21.87 -4.96
CA GLY A 584 36.03 -23.09 -5.26
C GLY A 584 36.96 -23.51 -4.10
N THR A 585 37.45 -24.73 -4.12
CA THR A 585 38.39 -25.23 -3.10
C THR A 585 39.66 -25.74 -3.76
N GLY A 586 40.81 -25.16 -3.41
CA GLY A 586 42.13 -25.66 -3.76
C GLY A 586 42.57 -26.80 -2.82
N LYS A 587 43.25 -27.82 -3.31
CA LYS A 587 43.80 -28.94 -2.56
C LYS A 587 45.29 -29.17 -2.88
#